data_3de14f8e1e9ece6953f95c74c2c49628
#
_entry.id   3de14f8e1e9ece6953f95c74c2c49628
#
_cell.length_a   1.000
_cell.length_b   1.000
_cell.length_c   1.000
_cell.angle_alpha   90.00
_cell.angle_beta   90.00
_cell.angle_gamma   90.00
#
_symmetry.space_group_name_H-M   'P 1'
#
loop_
_entity.id
_entity.type
_entity.pdbx_description
1 polymer ?
#
loop_
_entity_poly.entity_id
_entity_poly.type
_entity_poly.pdbx_seq_one_letter_code
_entity_poly.pdbx_strand_id
1 'polypeptide(L)'
;ELNQCIIELLYSTGMRVSELVSLSFQSVDNLEDTVSIRGKGGKERIVILTRSTKIALSKWIKKRHTLSYSVSSQFLFPIKNKSHISRQTVYNKIKTLAKKAGLNPSKIMPHSFRHSFASHLLNRGADLRSIQILLGHSSISTTQIYTKVENKRLQSLVNDVHPLANK
;
A
#
# COMPACT_ATOMS: atom_id res chain seq x y z
N GLU A 1 12.23 9.65 3.21
CA GLU A 1 11.03 9.55 2.37
C GLU A 1 10.70 8.10 1.99
N LEU A 2 11.65 7.31 1.44
CA LEU A 2 11.43 5.92 1.01
C LEU A 2 10.79 5.05 2.11
N ASN A 3 11.39 5.03 3.29
CA ASN A 3 10.92 4.19 4.39
C ASN A 3 9.53 4.59 4.87
N GLN A 4 9.26 5.88 4.94
CA GLN A 4 7.94 6.41 5.30
C GLN A 4 6.89 5.98 4.25
N CYS A 5 7.20 6.15 2.97
CA CYS A 5 6.30 5.75 1.88
C CYS A 5 5.97 4.25 1.91
N ILE A 6 6.98 3.39 2.17
CA ILE A 6 6.78 1.94 2.32
C ILE A 6 5.82 1.62 3.47
N ILE A 7 6.04 2.20 4.66
CA ILE A 7 5.20 1.95 5.84
C ILE A 7 3.77 2.44 5.61
N GLU A 8 3.61 3.66 5.09
CA GLU A 8 2.31 4.26 4.80
C GLU A 8 1.52 3.39 3.81
N LEU A 9 2.13 2.95 2.71
CA LEU A 9 1.47 2.09 1.73
C LEU A 9 1.08 0.74 2.34
N LEU A 10 1.97 0.07 3.06
CA LEU A 10 1.65 -1.22 3.68
C LEU A 10 0.51 -1.13 4.68
N TYR A 11 0.51 -0.09 5.51
CA TYR A 11 -0.47 0.07 6.58
C TYR A 11 -1.81 0.63 6.08
N SER A 12 -1.80 1.65 5.23
CA SER A 12 -3.04 2.30 4.79
C SER A 12 -3.84 1.50 3.76
N THR A 13 -3.18 0.63 3.02
CA THR A 13 -3.82 -0.15 1.94
C THR A 13 -3.93 -1.63 2.23
N GLY A 14 -3.23 -2.11 3.24
CA GLY A 14 -3.13 -3.54 3.53
C GLY A 14 -2.54 -4.37 2.39
N MET A 15 -1.77 -3.77 1.48
CA MET A 15 -1.19 -4.50 0.35
C MET A 15 -0.15 -5.52 0.80
N ARG A 16 0.04 -6.55 -0.02
CA ARG A 16 1.11 -7.54 0.20
C ARG A 16 2.46 -6.94 -0.16
N VAL A 17 3.53 -7.42 0.48
CA VAL A 17 4.89 -6.96 0.15
C VAL A 17 5.26 -7.21 -1.32
N SER A 18 4.74 -8.28 -1.94
CA SER A 18 4.93 -8.55 -3.36
C SER A 18 4.25 -7.51 -4.24
N GLU A 19 3.05 -7.06 -3.88
CA GLU A 19 2.31 -6.00 -4.57
C GLU A 19 3.05 -4.66 -4.41
N LEU A 20 3.55 -4.35 -3.20
CA LEU A 20 4.32 -3.14 -2.92
C LEU A 20 5.57 -3.04 -3.80
N VAL A 21 6.42 -4.09 -3.83
CA VAL A 21 7.71 -4.03 -4.54
C VAL A 21 7.52 -3.92 -6.06
N SER A 22 6.46 -4.51 -6.61
CA SER A 22 6.13 -4.47 -8.04
C SER A 22 5.20 -3.32 -8.43
N LEU A 23 4.88 -2.41 -7.50
CA LEU A 23 3.96 -1.30 -7.77
C LEU A 23 4.51 -0.40 -8.88
N SER A 24 3.67 -0.19 -9.91
CA SER A 24 4.04 0.68 -11.03
C SER A 24 4.09 2.14 -10.58
N PHE A 25 5.08 2.88 -11.05
CA PHE A 25 5.14 4.33 -10.84
C PHE A 25 3.93 5.02 -11.47
N GLN A 26 3.59 4.65 -12.70
CA GLN A 26 2.47 5.24 -13.45
C GLN A 26 1.11 5.08 -12.75
N SER A 27 0.94 4.04 -11.92
CA SER A 27 -0.33 3.85 -11.20
C SER A 27 -0.53 4.81 -10.02
N VAL A 28 0.50 5.54 -9.60
CA VAL A 28 0.47 6.41 -8.41
C VAL A 28 1.00 7.83 -8.64
N ASP A 29 1.48 8.16 -9.84
CA ASP A 29 2.13 9.44 -10.12
C ASP A 29 1.18 10.64 -10.06
N ASN A 30 -0.10 10.45 -10.39
CA ASN A 30 -1.15 11.45 -10.32
C ASN A 30 -1.81 11.57 -8.92
N LEU A 31 -1.40 10.76 -7.95
CA LEU A 31 -1.88 10.78 -6.56
C LEU A 31 -3.41 10.71 -6.41
N GLU A 32 -4.07 9.95 -7.28
CA GLU A 32 -5.50 9.70 -7.17
C GLU A 32 -5.86 9.02 -5.84
N ASP A 33 -7.11 9.11 -5.45
CA ASP A 33 -7.60 8.50 -4.20
C ASP A 33 -7.65 6.98 -4.30
N THR A 34 -7.78 6.45 -5.51
CA THR A 34 -7.89 5.01 -5.79
C THR A 34 -6.79 4.58 -6.76
N VAL A 35 -6.15 3.47 -6.48
CA VAL A 35 -5.08 2.90 -7.31
C VAL A 35 -5.38 1.44 -7.59
N SER A 36 -5.33 1.05 -8.86
CA SER A 36 -5.39 -0.36 -9.23
C SER A 36 -4.03 -1.01 -9.03
N ILE A 37 -4.01 -2.13 -8.32
CA ILE A 37 -2.82 -2.94 -8.11
C ILE A 37 -3.06 -4.37 -8.58
N ARG A 38 -2.01 -4.98 -9.15
CA ARG A 38 -2.05 -6.34 -9.65
C ARG A 38 -1.59 -7.32 -8.58
N GLY A 39 -2.49 -8.23 -8.18
CA GLY A 39 -2.24 -9.25 -7.16
C GLY A 39 -1.81 -10.60 -7.74
N LYS A 40 -1.86 -11.64 -6.91
CA LYS A 40 -1.53 -13.02 -7.30
C LYS A 40 -2.43 -13.51 -8.43
N GLY A 41 -1.85 -14.11 -9.44
CA GLY A 41 -2.57 -14.65 -10.61
C GLY A 41 -3.08 -13.58 -11.58
N GLY A 42 -2.50 -12.36 -11.56
CA GLY A 42 -2.87 -11.28 -12.47
C GLY A 42 -4.18 -10.58 -12.14
N LYS A 43 -4.85 -10.96 -11.06
CA LYS A 43 -6.10 -10.31 -10.61
C LYS A 43 -5.81 -8.90 -10.13
N GLU A 44 -6.59 -7.94 -10.63
CA GLU A 44 -6.51 -6.55 -10.20
C GLU A 44 -7.47 -6.30 -9.04
N ARG A 45 -7.05 -5.42 -8.14
CA ARG A 45 -7.89 -4.87 -7.08
C ARG A 45 -7.58 -3.40 -6.85
N ILE A 46 -8.55 -2.69 -6.33
CA ILE A 46 -8.37 -1.30 -5.96
C ILE A 46 -7.84 -1.20 -4.52
N VAL A 47 -6.93 -0.27 -4.31
CA VAL A 47 -6.53 0.21 -2.98
C VAL A 47 -6.85 1.69 -2.87
N ILE A 48 -7.14 2.14 -1.66
CA ILE A 48 -7.50 3.53 -1.37
C ILE A 48 -6.30 4.19 -0.71
N LEU A 49 -5.90 5.35 -1.24
CA LEU A 49 -4.82 6.15 -0.69
C LEU A 49 -5.40 7.18 0.29
N THR A 50 -5.06 7.07 1.56
CA THR A 50 -5.37 8.09 2.55
C THR A 50 -4.57 9.37 2.30
N ARG A 51 -4.99 10.49 2.91
CA ARG A 51 -4.27 11.77 2.81
C ARG A 51 -2.80 11.63 3.22
N SER A 52 -2.51 10.95 4.34
CA SER A 52 -1.14 10.74 4.82
C SER A 52 -0.30 9.93 3.82
N THR A 53 -0.91 8.91 3.20
CA THR A 53 -0.25 8.10 2.16
C THR A 53 0.11 8.94 0.95
N LYS A 54 -0.79 9.80 0.48
CA LYS A 54 -0.52 10.70 -0.65
C LYS A 54 0.60 11.69 -0.34
N ILE A 55 0.66 12.21 0.88
CA ILE A 55 1.77 13.07 1.33
C ILE A 55 3.10 12.31 1.31
N ALA A 56 3.13 11.07 1.82
CA ALA A 56 4.33 10.24 1.82
C ALA A 56 4.77 9.87 0.40
N LEU A 57 3.80 9.53 -0.47
CA LEU A 57 4.03 9.27 -1.90
C LEU A 57 4.62 10.50 -2.60
N SER A 58 4.02 11.67 -2.44
CA SER A 58 4.50 12.92 -3.04
C SER A 58 5.95 13.22 -2.66
N LYS A 59 6.31 13.07 -1.37
CA LYS A 59 7.68 13.25 -0.88
C LYS A 59 8.64 12.23 -1.52
N TRP A 60 8.22 10.96 -1.62
CA TRP A 60 9.03 9.93 -2.25
C TRP A 60 9.16 10.15 -3.75
N ILE A 61 8.11 10.50 -4.46
CA ILE A 61 8.13 10.78 -5.91
C ILE A 61 9.11 11.91 -6.21
N LYS A 62 9.08 13.00 -5.47
CA LYS A 62 10.06 14.10 -5.60
C LYS A 62 11.50 13.59 -5.43
N LYS A 63 11.76 12.77 -4.40
CA LYS A 63 13.08 12.15 -4.20
C LYS A 63 13.43 11.17 -5.31
N ARG A 64 12.48 10.35 -5.77
CA ARG A 64 12.67 9.40 -6.86
C ARG A 64 13.16 10.10 -8.12
N HIS A 65 12.61 11.26 -8.47
CA HIS A 65 13.04 12.03 -9.66
C HIS A 65 14.51 12.51 -9.59
N THR A 66 15.10 12.60 -8.42
CA THR A 66 16.54 12.92 -8.27
C THR A 66 17.46 11.72 -8.48
N LEU A 67 16.93 10.51 -8.63
CA LEU A 67 17.70 9.29 -8.81
C LEU A 67 17.87 9.01 -10.29
N SER A 68 19.09 9.10 -10.83
CA SER A 68 19.37 8.91 -12.26
C SER A 68 18.84 7.60 -12.85
N TYR A 69 18.88 6.52 -12.06
CA TYR A 69 18.39 5.20 -12.48
C TYR A 69 16.86 5.05 -12.43
N SER A 70 16.14 6.01 -11.90
CA SER A 70 14.68 5.97 -11.80
C SER A 70 13.97 6.41 -13.08
N VAL A 71 14.63 7.23 -13.90
CA VAL A 71 14.03 7.86 -15.11
C VAL A 71 13.45 6.83 -16.08
N SER A 72 14.16 5.73 -16.29
CA SER A 72 13.73 4.65 -17.20
C SER A 72 13.04 3.47 -16.50
N SER A 73 12.77 3.58 -15.21
CA SER A 73 12.14 2.50 -14.46
C SER A 73 10.63 2.67 -14.36
N GLN A 74 9.90 1.61 -14.68
CA GLN A 74 8.44 1.55 -14.52
C GLN A 74 7.99 1.39 -13.06
N PHE A 75 8.90 1.07 -12.12
CA PHE A 75 8.55 0.77 -10.73
C PHE A 75 8.57 2.01 -9.85
N LEU A 76 7.67 2.04 -8.85
CA LEU A 76 7.66 3.09 -7.84
C LEU A 76 8.94 3.08 -7.00
N PHE A 77 9.46 1.88 -6.68
CA PHE A 77 10.67 1.68 -5.89
C PHE A 77 11.79 1.06 -6.72
N PRO A 78 12.42 1.85 -7.61
CA PRO A 78 13.43 1.35 -8.52
C PRO A 78 14.75 1.05 -7.80
N ILE A 79 15.53 0.16 -8.41
CA ILE A 79 16.97 0.00 -8.15
C ILE A 79 17.75 0.19 -9.45
N LYS A 80 19.08 0.24 -9.35
CA LYS A 80 19.97 0.41 -10.51
C LYS A 80 19.63 -0.57 -11.61
N ASN A 81 19.67 -1.19 -12.35
CA ASN A 81 19.35 -2.23 -13.35
C ASN A 81 17.86 -2.29 -13.77
N LYS A 82 17.14 -1.18 -13.72
CA LYS A 82 15.72 -1.08 -14.12
C LYS A 82 14.76 -2.04 -13.42
N SER A 83 15.19 -2.66 -12.31
CA SER A 83 14.36 -3.53 -11.47
C SER A 83 13.79 -2.76 -10.27
N HIS A 84 13.16 -3.46 -9.36
CA HIS A 84 12.58 -2.91 -8.13
C HIS A 84 13.25 -3.49 -6.88
N ILE A 85 13.09 -2.83 -5.73
CA ILE A 85 13.58 -3.34 -4.45
C ILE A 85 13.04 -4.75 -4.19
N SER A 86 13.85 -5.58 -3.54
CA SER A 86 13.44 -6.94 -3.18
C SER A 86 12.52 -6.95 -1.94
N ARG A 87 11.73 -8.02 -1.82
CA ARG A 87 10.95 -8.27 -0.59
C ARG A 87 11.88 -8.30 0.64
N GLN A 88 13.05 -8.91 0.52
CA GLN A 88 14.03 -8.96 1.60
C GLN A 88 14.52 -7.57 2.02
N THR A 89 14.72 -6.67 1.05
CA THR A 89 15.06 -5.27 1.34
C THR A 89 13.98 -4.58 2.17
N VAL A 90 12.70 -4.80 1.83
CA VAL A 90 11.56 -4.25 2.60
C VAL A 90 11.53 -4.83 4.01
N TYR A 91 11.70 -6.15 4.17
CA TYR A 91 11.80 -6.79 5.49
C TYR A 91 12.90 -6.19 6.36
N ASN A 92 14.10 -6.04 5.79
CA ASN A 92 15.25 -5.49 6.52
C ASN A 92 15.00 -4.03 6.94
N LYS A 93 14.40 -3.22 6.05
CA LYS A 93 14.03 -1.84 6.37
C LYS A 93 13.02 -1.76 7.52
N ILE A 94 11.98 -2.60 7.50
CA ILE A 94 10.98 -2.67 8.57
C ILE A 94 11.62 -3.05 9.90
N LYS A 95 12.48 -4.08 9.93
CA LYS A 95 13.20 -4.49 11.14
C LYS A 95 14.07 -3.37 11.71
N THR A 96 14.80 -2.68 10.83
CA THR A 96 15.65 -1.55 11.23
C THR A 96 14.81 -0.42 11.84
N LEU A 97 13.65 -0.10 11.24
CA LEU A 97 12.73 0.92 11.74
C LEU A 97 12.11 0.52 13.08
N ALA A 98 11.68 -0.74 13.21
CA ALA A 98 11.16 -1.28 14.46
C ALA A 98 12.18 -1.16 15.59
N LYS A 99 13.44 -1.54 15.34
CA LYS A 99 14.55 -1.38 16.32
C LYS A 99 14.76 0.08 16.71
N LYS A 100 14.76 1.00 15.73
CA LYS A 100 14.91 2.44 16.01
C LYS A 100 13.76 3.02 16.83
N ALA A 101 12.55 2.45 16.67
CA ALA A 101 11.36 2.84 17.44
C ALA A 101 11.25 2.14 18.81
N GLY A 102 12.25 1.37 19.24
CA GLY A 102 12.20 0.62 20.50
C GLY A 102 11.25 -0.58 20.49
N LEU A 103 10.79 -1.00 19.31
CA LEU A 103 9.88 -2.14 19.14
C LEU A 103 10.67 -3.43 18.91
N ASN A 104 10.08 -4.57 19.29
CA ASN A 104 10.69 -5.87 19.01
C ASN A 104 10.67 -6.18 17.50
N PRO A 105 11.83 -6.22 16.81
CA PRO A 105 11.87 -6.41 15.36
C PRO A 105 11.34 -7.78 14.90
N SER A 106 11.35 -8.79 15.77
CA SER A 106 10.85 -10.14 15.42
C SER A 106 9.33 -10.17 15.28
N LYS A 107 8.62 -9.24 15.92
CA LYS A 107 7.15 -9.14 15.89
C LYS A 107 6.61 -8.25 14.77
N ILE A 108 7.47 -7.46 14.12
CA ILE A 108 7.05 -6.51 13.09
C ILE A 108 7.48 -7.00 11.71
N MET A 109 6.51 -7.37 10.91
CA MET A 109 6.69 -7.89 9.54
C MET A 109 5.69 -7.23 8.58
N PRO A 110 5.88 -7.27 7.26
CA PRO A 110 4.89 -6.75 6.30
C PRO A 110 3.47 -7.29 6.51
N HIS A 111 3.33 -8.56 6.89
CA HIS A 111 2.03 -9.15 7.20
C HIS A 111 1.37 -8.53 8.43
N SER A 112 2.16 -8.06 9.42
CA SER A 112 1.61 -7.38 10.59
C SER A 112 0.86 -6.09 10.22
N PHE A 113 1.36 -5.33 9.23
CA PHE A 113 0.67 -4.12 8.73
C PHE A 113 -0.68 -4.46 8.11
N ARG A 114 -0.72 -5.51 7.29
CA ARG A 114 -1.96 -5.97 6.67
C ARG A 114 -2.97 -6.50 7.71
N HIS A 115 -2.50 -7.22 8.72
CA HIS A 115 -3.34 -7.65 9.84
C HIS A 115 -3.85 -6.45 10.63
N SER A 116 -2.99 -5.48 10.95
CA SER A 116 -3.39 -4.25 11.64
C SER A 116 -4.40 -3.44 10.81
N PHE A 117 -4.22 -3.32 9.50
CA PHE A 117 -5.18 -2.69 8.60
C PHE A 117 -6.58 -3.33 8.76
N ALA A 118 -6.66 -4.66 8.60
CA ALA A 118 -7.92 -5.37 8.73
C ALA A 118 -8.56 -5.21 10.12
N SER A 119 -7.78 -5.40 11.18
CA SER A 119 -8.26 -5.32 12.56
C SER A 119 -8.71 -3.91 12.93
N HIS A 120 -7.98 -2.88 12.52
CA HIS A 120 -8.34 -1.50 12.83
C HIS A 120 -9.61 -1.05 12.10
N LEU A 121 -9.80 -1.46 10.84
CA LEU A 121 -11.04 -1.19 10.12
C LEU A 121 -12.23 -1.90 10.78
N LEU A 122 -12.06 -3.19 11.12
CA LEU A 122 -13.10 -3.98 11.77
C LEU A 122 -13.50 -3.39 13.12
N ASN A 123 -12.52 -3.05 13.97
CA ASN A 123 -12.74 -2.47 15.30
C ASN A 123 -13.41 -1.09 15.23
N ARG A 124 -13.35 -0.41 14.10
CA ARG A 124 -14.01 0.89 13.88
C ARG A 124 -15.30 0.78 13.07
N GLY A 125 -15.86 -0.43 12.95
CA GLY A 125 -17.19 -0.67 12.41
C GLY A 125 -17.26 -0.94 10.90
N ALA A 126 -16.11 -1.15 10.21
CA ALA A 126 -16.16 -1.63 8.85
C ALA A 126 -16.73 -3.04 8.77
N ASP A 127 -17.60 -3.29 7.80
CA ASP A 127 -18.12 -4.63 7.58
C ASP A 127 -17.05 -5.57 7.00
N LEU A 128 -17.13 -6.85 7.37
CA LEU A 128 -16.14 -7.86 6.98
C LEU A 128 -16.03 -8.00 5.46
N ARG A 129 -17.13 -7.87 4.71
CA ARG A 129 -17.14 -8.00 3.25
C ARG A 129 -16.33 -6.86 2.61
N SER A 130 -16.51 -5.63 3.06
CA SER A 130 -15.72 -4.48 2.58
C SER A 130 -14.23 -4.67 2.84
N ILE A 131 -13.86 -5.19 4.03
CA ILE A 131 -12.46 -5.50 4.35
C ILE A 131 -11.92 -6.60 3.43
N GLN A 132 -12.67 -7.67 3.17
CA GLN A 132 -12.27 -8.75 2.26
C GLN A 132 -12.05 -8.24 0.83
N ILE A 133 -12.91 -7.34 0.35
CA ILE A 133 -12.77 -6.68 -0.95
C ILE A 133 -11.48 -5.86 -0.99
N LEU A 134 -11.26 -4.97 -0.02
CA LEU A 134 -10.05 -4.14 0.07
C LEU A 134 -8.77 -4.98 0.13
N LEU A 135 -8.82 -6.14 0.77
CA LEU A 135 -7.68 -7.05 0.86
C LEU A 135 -7.51 -7.96 -0.36
N GLY A 136 -8.50 -8.06 -1.25
CA GLY A 136 -8.45 -8.92 -2.42
C GLY A 136 -8.40 -10.40 -2.05
N HIS A 137 -9.33 -10.85 -1.22
CA HIS A 137 -9.50 -12.27 -0.90
C HIS A 137 -10.13 -13.00 -2.09
N SER A 138 -9.46 -14.01 -2.61
CA SER A 138 -9.80 -14.72 -3.84
C SER A 138 -11.04 -15.60 -3.76
N SER A 139 -11.58 -15.85 -2.58
CA SER A 139 -12.80 -16.66 -2.37
C SER A 139 -14.08 -15.89 -2.69
N ILE A 140 -14.02 -14.58 -2.84
CA ILE A 140 -15.13 -13.82 -3.40
C ILE A 140 -14.87 -13.80 -4.89
N SER A 141 -15.51 -14.75 -5.60
CA SER A 141 -15.39 -14.89 -7.05
C SER A 141 -15.61 -13.54 -7.67
N THR A 142 -14.74 -13.23 -8.59
CA THR A 142 -15.07 -12.44 -9.72
C THR A 142 -14.29 -11.20 -9.96
N THR A 143 -14.01 -11.07 -11.09
CA THR A 143 -14.18 -9.98 -12.06
C THR A 143 -15.45 -9.12 -11.82
N GLN A 144 -15.75 -8.74 -10.57
CA GLN A 144 -16.65 -7.63 -10.32
C GLN A 144 -15.91 -6.37 -10.76
N ILE A 145 -16.30 -5.88 -11.92
CA ILE A 145 -16.02 -4.50 -12.34
C ILE A 145 -16.52 -3.63 -11.18
N TYR A 146 -15.59 -3.13 -10.36
CA TYR A 146 -15.94 -2.23 -9.27
C TYR A 146 -16.62 -1.01 -9.88
N THR A 147 -17.89 -0.85 -9.61
CA THR A 147 -18.63 0.32 -10.09
C THR A 147 -18.07 1.57 -9.45
N LYS A 148 -18.21 2.72 -10.12
CA LYS A 148 -17.83 4.02 -9.51
C LYS A 148 -18.49 4.25 -8.15
N VAL A 149 -19.70 3.75 -7.96
CA VAL A 149 -20.47 3.86 -6.70
C VAL A 149 -19.82 3.02 -5.60
N GLU A 150 -19.39 1.79 -5.90
CA GLU A 150 -18.74 0.90 -4.94
C GLU A 150 -17.37 1.43 -4.52
N ASN A 151 -16.60 1.97 -5.47
CA ASN A 151 -15.32 2.64 -5.18
C ASN A 151 -15.49 3.83 -4.25
N LYS A 152 -16.49 4.69 -4.48
CA LYS A 152 -16.80 5.82 -3.59
C LYS A 152 -17.19 5.36 -2.19
N ARG A 153 -17.99 4.29 -2.09
CA ARG A 153 -18.38 3.70 -0.80
C ARG A 153 -17.16 3.19 -0.02
N LEU A 154 -16.27 2.44 -0.69
CA LEU A 154 -15.04 1.93 -0.07
C LEU A 154 -14.10 3.07 0.34
N GLN A 155 -14.01 4.12 -0.48
CA GLN A 155 -13.23 5.31 -0.18
C GLN A 155 -13.76 6.06 1.04
N SER A 156 -15.07 6.29 1.12
CA SER A 156 -15.70 6.89 2.31
C SER A 156 -15.42 6.04 3.54
N LEU A 157 -15.63 4.74 3.46
CA LEU A 157 -15.38 3.82 4.57
C LEU A 157 -13.92 3.91 5.08
N VAL A 158 -12.93 3.88 4.18
CA VAL A 158 -11.51 4.01 4.59
C VAL A 158 -11.24 5.38 5.18
N ASN A 159 -11.78 6.45 4.60
CA ASN A 159 -11.59 7.81 5.10
C ASN A 159 -12.25 8.03 6.46
N ASP A 160 -13.35 7.36 6.75
CA ASP A 160 -14.08 7.50 8.02
C ASP A 160 -13.43 6.69 9.15
N VAL A 161 -12.95 5.48 8.83
CA VAL A 161 -12.53 4.54 9.89
C VAL A 161 -11.03 4.22 9.94
N HIS A 162 -10.23 4.57 8.93
CA HIS A 162 -8.80 4.26 8.95
C HIS A 162 -8.03 5.23 9.88
N PRO A 163 -7.13 4.74 10.77
CA PRO A 163 -6.40 5.59 11.73
C PRO A 163 -5.57 6.72 11.12
N LEU A 164 -5.15 6.59 9.86
CA LEU A 164 -4.37 7.61 9.13
C LEU A 164 -5.21 8.47 8.19
N ALA A 165 -6.53 8.32 8.16
CA ALA A 165 -7.38 9.06 7.23
C ALA A 165 -7.38 10.58 7.49
N ASN A 166 -7.35 10.95 8.77
CA ASN A 166 -7.50 12.34 9.23
C ASN A 166 -6.19 12.96 9.77
N LYS A 167 -5.03 12.42 9.35
CA LYS A 167 -3.71 12.94 9.74
C LYS A 167 -3.05 13.74 8.62
#